data_6418899bf2ec5b73a8b63923ec7ba36e
#
_entry.id   6418899bf2ec5b73a8b63923ec7ba36e
#
_cell.length_a   1.000
_cell.length_b   1.000
_cell.length_c   1.000
_cell.angle_alpha   90.00
_cell.angle_beta   90.00
_cell.angle_gamma   90.00
#
_symmetry.space_group_name_H-M   'P 1'
#
loop_
_entity.id
_entity.type
_entity.pdbx_description
1 polymer ?
#
loop_
_entity_poly.entity_id
_entity_poly.type
_entity_poly.pdbx_seq_one_letter_code
_entity_poly.pdbx_strand_id
1 'polypeptide(L)'
;RRLGTDRIDLYQAHRPGFSVPQDETLRALDDLVRQGKVLYIGTTTFPAWKLIEGLAVSEKLGLHRYVSEQPPYNILERRVENETLPLAAAQGLAVIPWSPIAGGLLSGKYPVDGSSPKGSRGDAGRQIWKARISPSGRVAAAKIAAYAESRGWIPAEFAFAWVKDRPGVRRRSPVPGPRSTWNSPCRPSGKA
;
A
#
# COMPACT_ATOMS: atom_id res chain seq x y z
N ARG A 1 18.17 -17.76 7.37
CA ARG A 1 17.68 -18.70 8.40
C ARG A 1 16.28 -18.37 8.89
N ARG A 2 15.94 -17.07 9.17
CA ARG A 2 14.62 -16.70 9.70
C ARG A 2 13.47 -16.87 8.69
N LEU A 3 13.73 -16.71 7.39
CA LEU A 3 12.73 -16.79 6.34
C LEU A 3 12.59 -18.19 5.73
N GLY A 4 13.47 -19.15 6.09
CA GLY A 4 13.45 -20.50 5.53
C GLY A 4 13.73 -20.56 4.03
N THR A 5 14.35 -19.53 3.47
CA THR A 5 14.72 -19.42 2.05
C THR A 5 16.16 -18.91 1.91
N ASP A 6 16.74 -19.16 0.78
CA ASP A 6 18.09 -18.71 0.39
C ASP A 6 18.09 -17.34 -0.32
N ARG A 7 16.91 -16.86 -0.74
CA ARG A 7 16.74 -15.58 -1.44
C ARG A 7 15.50 -14.84 -0.97
N ILE A 8 15.43 -13.56 -1.32
CA ILE A 8 14.28 -12.68 -1.12
C ILE A 8 13.71 -12.32 -2.49
N ASP A 9 12.43 -12.60 -2.76
CA ASP A 9 11.81 -12.30 -4.04
C ASP A 9 11.64 -10.79 -4.25
N LEU A 10 11.22 -10.05 -3.22
CA LEU A 10 11.10 -8.59 -3.25
C LEU A 10 11.66 -7.99 -1.97
N TYR A 11 12.75 -7.24 -2.08
CA TYR A 11 13.33 -6.48 -0.97
C TYR A 11 12.96 -5.01 -1.10
N GLN A 12 12.30 -4.46 -0.06
CA GLN A 12 11.81 -3.09 -0.09
C GLN A 12 12.57 -2.18 0.88
N ALA A 13 13.11 -1.07 0.37
CA ALA A 13 13.59 0.02 1.22
C ALA A 13 12.42 0.60 2.01
N HIS A 14 12.41 0.45 3.36
CA HIS A 14 11.25 0.72 4.19
C HIS A 14 10.84 2.21 4.23
N ARG A 15 11.81 3.11 4.15
CA ARG A 15 11.62 4.57 4.13
C ARG A 15 12.72 5.22 3.31
N PRO A 16 12.45 6.38 2.69
CA PRO A 16 13.51 7.12 2.03
C PRO A 16 14.55 7.60 3.06
N GLY A 17 15.81 7.34 2.81
CA GLY A 17 16.92 8.01 3.49
C GLY A 17 17.18 9.36 2.84
N PHE A 18 17.10 10.44 3.60
CA PHE A 18 17.39 11.79 3.08
C PHE A 18 18.84 12.21 3.28
N SER A 19 19.55 11.52 4.17
CA SER A 19 20.97 11.73 4.44
C SER A 19 21.92 10.83 3.63
N VAL A 20 21.38 9.81 2.97
CA VAL A 20 22.14 8.88 2.14
C VAL A 20 21.80 9.12 0.67
N PRO A 21 22.79 9.34 -0.21
CA PRO A 21 22.56 9.47 -1.64
C PRO A 21 21.88 8.23 -2.24
N GLN A 22 21.05 8.42 -3.24
CA GLN A 22 20.32 7.32 -3.89
C GLN A 22 21.23 6.34 -4.59
N ASP A 23 22.33 6.80 -5.17
CA ASP A 23 23.30 5.94 -5.86
C ASP A 23 24.00 4.98 -4.91
N GLU A 24 24.34 5.40 -3.68
CA GLU A 24 24.92 4.53 -2.66
C GLU A 24 23.95 3.41 -2.27
N THR A 25 22.69 3.76 -1.98
CA THR A 25 21.65 2.79 -1.67
C THR A 25 21.41 1.81 -2.83
N LEU A 26 21.31 2.33 -4.06
CA LEU A 26 21.05 1.51 -5.23
C LEU A 26 22.23 0.59 -5.59
N ARG A 27 23.47 1.02 -5.41
CA ARG A 27 24.64 0.15 -5.60
C ARG A 27 24.62 -1.03 -4.63
N ALA A 28 24.36 -0.78 -3.35
CA ALA A 28 24.26 -1.84 -2.34
C ALA A 28 23.13 -2.83 -2.65
N LEU A 29 21.99 -2.35 -3.13
CA LEU A 29 20.87 -3.20 -3.55
C LEU A 29 21.18 -3.96 -4.84
N ASP A 30 21.83 -3.34 -5.81
CA ASP A 30 22.29 -3.95 -7.05
C ASP A 30 23.25 -5.13 -6.79
N ASP A 31 24.19 -4.96 -5.87
CA ASP A 31 25.10 -6.03 -5.44
C ASP A 31 24.34 -7.24 -4.88
N LEU A 32 23.27 -7.01 -4.11
CA LEU A 32 22.44 -8.11 -3.59
C LEU A 32 21.68 -8.83 -4.70
N VAL A 33 21.22 -8.11 -5.72
CA VAL A 33 20.56 -8.71 -6.88
C VAL A 33 21.56 -9.50 -7.72
N ARG A 34 22.74 -8.93 -8.02
CA ARG A 34 23.82 -9.63 -8.76
C ARG A 34 24.32 -10.89 -8.06
N GLN A 35 24.31 -10.90 -6.72
CA GLN A 35 24.64 -12.08 -5.91
C GLN A 35 23.50 -13.13 -5.86
N GLY A 36 22.34 -12.86 -6.46
CA GLY A 36 21.18 -13.76 -6.43
C GLY A 36 20.47 -13.84 -5.07
N LYS A 37 20.85 -12.99 -4.11
CA LYS A 37 20.22 -12.94 -2.77
C LYS A 37 18.87 -12.24 -2.77
N VAL A 38 18.66 -11.36 -3.73
CA VAL A 38 17.42 -10.61 -3.95
C VAL A 38 17.05 -10.74 -5.44
N LEU A 39 15.78 -10.95 -5.77
CA LEU A 39 15.34 -10.98 -7.16
C LEU A 39 14.90 -9.60 -7.64
N TYR A 40 14.11 -8.88 -6.83
CA TYR A 40 13.59 -7.56 -7.17
C TYR A 40 13.75 -6.61 -5.98
N ILE A 41 13.94 -5.34 -6.28
CA ILE A 41 14.00 -4.27 -5.28
C ILE A 41 12.80 -3.34 -5.45
N GLY A 42 12.31 -2.83 -4.32
CA GLY A 42 11.19 -1.90 -4.27
C GLY A 42 11.35 -0.87 -3.16
N THR A 43 10.35 -0.04 -3.00
CA THR A 43 10.33 1.03 -2.01
C THR A 43 9.02 1.02 -1.23
N THR A 44 9.00 1.68 -0.07
CA THR A 44 7.75 1.95 0.66
C THR A 44 7.71 3.37 1.21
N THR A 45 6.60 4.05 0.95
CA THR A 45 6.32 5.41 1.43
C THR A 45 7.35 6.45 0.95
N PHE A 46 7.85 6.24 -0.26
CA PHE A 46 8.69 7.24 -0.93
C PHE A 46 7.81 8.35 -1.51
N PRO A 47 8.19 9.63 -1.37
CA PRO A 47 7.57 10.70 -2.16
C PRO A 47 7.91 10.50 -3.64
N ALA A 48 7.00 10.92 -4.52
CA ALA A 48 7.12 10.68 -5.97
C ALA A 48 8.44 11.22 -6.54
N TRP A 49 8.88 12.42 -6.11
CA TRP A 49 10.16 13.00 -6.57
C TRP A 49 11.37 12.15 -6.17
N LYS A 50 11.36 11.53 -4.99
CA LYS A 50 12.47 10.67 -4.53
C LYS A 50 12.47 9.32 -5.25
N LEU A 51 11.28 8.86 -5.63
CA LEU A 51 11.12 7.64 -6.42
C LEU A 51 11.65 7.83 -7.85
N ILE A 52 11.28 8.95 -8.52
CA ILE A 52 11.79 9.23 -9.88
C ILE A 52 13.29 9.52 -9.87
N GLU A 53 13.83 10.16 -8.83
CA GLU A 53 15.27 10.34 -8.66
C GLU A 53 15.99 8.98 -8.64
N GLY A 54 15.50 8.01 -7.85
CA GLY A 54 16.07 6.66 -7.80
C GLY A 54 16.00 5.93 -9.13
N LEU A 55 14.90 6.06 -9.88
CA LEU A 55 14.75 5.49 -11.21
C LEU A 55 15.77 6.09 -12.22
N ALA A 56 15.92 7.41 -12.20
CA ALA A 56 16.90 8.11 -13.06
C ALA A 56 18.35 7.73 -12.72
N VAL A 57 18.66 7.59 -11.43
CA VAL A 57 19.99 7.11 -10.98
C VAL A 57 20.26 5.70 -11.46
N SER A 58 19.27 4.79 -11.34
CA SER A 58 19.41 3.42 -11.82
C SER A 58 19.68 3.37 -13.33
N GLU A 59 18.94 4.15 -14.11
CA GLU A 59 19.11 4.24 -15.57
C GLU A 59 20.50 4.78 -15.93
N LYS A 60 20.89 5.91 -15.33
CA LYS A 60 22.20 6.56 -15.58
C LYS A 60 23.39 5.66 -15.26
N LEU A 61 23.29 4.85 -14.21
CA LEU A 61 24.39 4.02 -13.73
C LEU A 61 24.32 2.55 -14.16
N GLY A 62 23.28 2.14 -14.91
CA GLY A 62 23.07 0.76 -15.34
C GLY A 62 22.81 -0.20 -14.18
N LEU A 63 22.14 0.26 -13.12
CA LEU A 63 21.80 -0.52 -11.94
C LEU A 63 20.39 -1.10 -12.03
N HIS A 64 20.10 -2.15 -11.26
CA HIS A 64 18.74 -2.65 -11.09
C HIS A 64 17.85 -1.53 -10.51
N ARG A 65 16.67 -1.37 -11.09
CA ARG A 65 15.73 -0.33 -10.71
C ARG A 65 14.69 -0.83 -9.71
N TYR A 66 14.07 0.08 -8.98
CA TYR A 66 12.85 -0.23 -8.23
C TYR A 66 11.75 -0.71 -9.15
N VAL A 67 11.06 -1.80 -8.77
CA VAL A 67 9.93 -2.37 -9.51
C VAL A 67 8.59 -2.14 -8.85
N SER A 68 8.60 -1.71 -7.59
CA SER A 68 7.38 -1.48 -6.81
C SER A 68 7.52 -0.32 -5.83
N GLU A 69 6.38 0.30 -5.52
CA GLU A 69 6.21 1.21 -4.40
C GLU A 69 5.08 0.72 -3.49
N GLN A 70 5.29 0.75 -2.18
CA GLN A 70 4.29 0.39 -1.18
C GLN A 70 3.84 1.62 -0.38
N PRO A 71 2.87 2.40 -0.87
CA PRO A 71 2.39 3.60 -0.21
C PRO A 71 1.24 3.35 0.76
N PRO A 72 0.95 4.27 1.71
CA PRO A 72 -0.32 4.28 2.43
C PRO A 72 -1.45 4.64 1.47
N TYR A 73 -2.50 3.80 1.39
CA TYR A 73 -3.63 4.12 0.52
C TYR A 73 -4.92 3.48 1.03
N ASN A 74 -5.94 4.29 1.21
CA ASN A 74 -7.29 3.88 1.58
C ASN A 74 -8.29 5.00 1.26
N ILE A 75 -9.56 4.80 1.53
CA ILE A 75 -10.64 5.76 1.24
C ILE A 75 -10.40 7.13 1.90
N LEU A 76 -9.74 7.16 3.08
CA LEU A 76 -9.47 8.39 3.85
C LEU A 76 -8.08 9.00 3.55
N GLU A 77 -7.15 8.22 3.00
CA GLU A 77 -5.80 8.64 2.66
C GLU A 77 -5.55 8.45 1.18
N ARG A 78 -5.72 9.53 0.41
CA ARG A 78 -5.74 9.48 -1.06
C ARG A 78 -4.65 10.31 -1.73
N ARG A 79 -3.72 10.89 -0.96
CA ARG A 79 -2.65 11.77 -1.48
C ARG A 79 -1.80 11.13 -2.57
N VAL A 80 -1.66 9.80 -2.55
CA VAL A 80 -0.91 9.05 -3.56
C VAL A 80 -1.51 9.17 -4.98
N GLU A 81 -2.78 9.53 -5.10
CA GLU A 81 -3.47 9.74 -6.39
C GLU A 81 -2.93 10.96 -7.14
N ASN A 82 -2.35 11.94 -6.43
CA ASN A 82 -1.87 13.17 -7.04
C ASN A 82 -0.59 12.95 -7.87
N GLU A 83 0.35 12.14 -7.37
CA GLU A 83 1.66 11.98 -7.99
C GLU A 83 2.12 10.52 -8.06
N THR A 84 2.04 9.78 -6.94
CA THR A 84 2.64 8.43 -6.84
C THR A 84 1.97 7.42 -7.79
N LEU A 85 0.64 7.40 -7.87
CA LEU A 85 -0.07 6.49 -8.78
C LEU A 85 0.15 6.85 -10.26
N PRO A 86 0.05 8.12 -10.69
CA PRO A 86 0.42 8.52 -12.05
C PRO A 86 1.87 8.18 -12.40
N LEU A 87 2.81 8.46 -11.50
CA LEU A 87 4.22 8.11 -11.70
C LEU A 87 4.41 6.59 -11.83
N ALA A 88 3.81 5.80 -10.94
CA ALA A 88 3.91 4.35 -10.97
C ALA A 88 3.36 3.79 -12.29
N ALA A 89 2.24 4.33 -12.78
CA ALA A 89 1.66 3.94 -14.07
C ALA A 89 2.59 4.29 -15.24
N ALA A 90 3.14 5.52 -15.26
CA ALA A 90 4.05 5.98 -16.31
C ALA A 90 5.37 5.18 -16.33
N GLN A 91 5.88 4.80 -15.16
CA GLN A 91 7.15 4.09 -15.00
C GLN A 91 7.02 2.57 -14.94
N GLY A 92 5.80 2.01 -15.05
CA GLY A 92 5.57 0.57 -14.99
C GLY A 92 5.86 -0.05 -13.62
N LEU A 93 5.74 0.72 -12.52
CA LEU A 93 5.91 0.21 -11.16
C LEU A 93 4.64 -0.47 -10.67
N ALA A 94 4.81 -1.56 -9.91
CA ALA A 94 3.72 -2.16 -9.17
C ALA A 94 3.42 -1.32 -7.91
N VAL A 95 2.13 -1.15 -7.60
CA VAL A 95 1.70 -0.48 -6.38
C VAL A 95 1.11 -1.50 -5.41
N ILE A 96 1.69 -1.58 -4.21
CA ILE A 96 1.32 -2.53 -3.14
C ILE A 96 0.84 -1.74 -1.92
N PRO A 97 -0.43 -1.29 -1.86
CA PRO A 97 -0.89 -0.41 -0.79
C PRO A 97 -0.81 -1.04 0.59
N TRP A 98 -0.40 -0.24 1.59
CA TRP A 98 -0.53 -0.63 2.99
C TRP A 98 -1.63 0.18 3.69
N SER A 99 -2.16 -0.38 4.78
CA SER A 99 -3.24 0.22 5.58
C SER A 99 -4.58 0.44 4.84
N PRO A 100 -5.07 -0.52 4.05
CA PRO A 100 -6.31 -0.36 3.26
C PRO A 100 -7.53 -0.09 4.13
N ILE A 101 -7.54 -0.53 5.39
CA ILE A 101 -8.59 -0.26 6.37
C ILE A 101 -8.24 0.87 7.35
N ALA A 102 -7.30 1.76 7.00
CA ALA A 102 -6.89 2.91 7.81
C ALA A 102 -6.53 2.54 9.27
N GLY A 103 -5.76 1.44 9.46
CA GLY A 103 -5.41 0.96 10.80
C GLY A 103 -6.56 0.37 11.60
N GLY A 104 -7.66 0.06 10.96
CA GLY A 104 -8.90 -0.46 11.55
C GLY A 104 -10.01 0.58 11.64
N LEU A 105 -9.77 1.85 11.30
CA LEU A 105 -10.78 2.90 11.36
C LEU A 105 -11.97 2.60 10.42
N LEU A 106 -11.70 2.05 9.24
CA LEU A 106 -12.70 1.68 8.23
C LEU A 106 -13.37 0.32 8.49
N SER A 107 -13.17 -0.29 9.67
CA SER A 107 -13.87 -1.53 10.02
C SER A 107 -15.22 -1.33 10.69
N GLY A 108 -15.66 -0.07 10.91
CA GLY A 108 -16.90 0.26 11.61
C GLY A 108 -16.81 0.20 13.14
N LYS A 109 -15.70 -0.26 13.73
CA LYS A 109 -15.60 -0.50 15.18
C LYS A 109 -15.33 0.74 16.05
N TYR A 110 -14.97 1.88 15.47
CA TYR A 110 -14.66 3.10 16.20
C TYR A 110 -15.85 4.05 16.18
N PRO A 111 -16.55 4.22 17.32
CA PRO A 111 -17.69 5.12 17.39
C PRO A 111 -17.25 6.59 17.29
N VAL A 112 -18.22 7.44 16.96
CA VAL A 112 -18.00 8.88 16.72
C VAL A 112 -17.75 9.65 18.04
N ASP A 113 -18.20 9.11 19.18
CA ASP A 113 -18.06 9.69 20.51
C ASP A 113 -16.62 9.81 21.04
N GLY A 114 -15.66 9.29 20.28
CA GLY A 114 -14.24 9.34 20.65
C GLY A 114 -13.75 8.12 21.40
N SER A 115 -14.62 7.23 21.86
CA SER A 115 -14.23 6.00 22.55
C SER A 115 -13.50 5.03 21.62
N SER A 116 -12.74 4.12 22.19
CA SER A 116 -12.02 3.10 21.44
C SER A 116 -12.25 1.72 22.07
N PRO A 117 -12.60 0.70 21.28
CA PRO A 117 -12.78 -0.64 21.81
C PRO A 117 -11.53 -1.14 22.52
N LYS A 118 -11.70 -1.82 23.66
CA LYS A 118 -10.61 -2.39 24.45
C LYS A 118 -9.73 -3.31 23.58
N GLY A 119 -8.41 -3.18 23.70
CA GLY A 119 -7.43 -3.94 22.92
C GLY A 119 -7.28 -3.46 21.45
N SER A 120 -8.02 -2.44 21.04
CA SER A 120 -7.84 -1.84 19.71
C SER A 120 -6.60 -0.97 19.63
N ARG A 121 -6.18 -0.62 18.40
CA ARG A 121 -5.06 0.31 18.18
C ARG A 121 -5.32 1.70 18.75
N GLY A 122 -6.60 2.14 18.78
CA GLY A 122 -7.00 3.40 19.40
C GLY A 122 -6.88 3.36 20.91
N ASP A 123 -7.15 2.22 21.53
CA ASP A 123 -7.03 1.98 22.97
C ASP A 123 -5.56 1.92 23.43
N ALA A 124 -4.65 1.45 22.56
CA ALA A 124 -3.23 1.29 22.89
C ALA A 124 -2.46 2.60 23.19
N GLY A 125 -3.11 3.74 23.09
CA GLY A 125 -2.59 5.06 23.52
C GLY A 125 -1.40 5.61 22.73
N ARG A 126 -0.90 4.90 21.71
CA ARG A 126 0.24 5.36 20.93
C ARG A 126 -0.10 6.59 20.11
N GLN A 127 0.76 7.62 20.18
CA GLN A 127 0.58 8.92 19.50
C GLN A 127 0.25 8.78 18.01
N ILE A 128 0.91 7.84 17.30
CA ILE A 128 0.69 7.60 15.87
C ILE A 128 -0.75 7.15 15.57
N TRP A 129 -1.40 6.41 16.46
CA TRP A 129 -2.78 5.98 16.29
C TRP A 129 -3.78 7.06 16.65
N LYS A 130 -3.47 7.88 17.68
CA LYS A 130 -4.28 9.05 18.04
C LYS A 130 -4.39 10.02 16.86
N ALA A 131 -3.28 10.30 16.17
CA ALA A 131 -3.26 11.16 14.99
C ALA A 131 -4.05 10.59 13.80
N ARG A 132 -4.01 9.26 13.60
CA ARG A 132 -4.70 8.60 12.49
C ARG A 132 -6.19 8.36 12.75
N ILE A 133 -6.58 8.16 14.02
CA ILE A 133 -7.97 7.94 14.44
C ILE A 133 -8.51 9.29 14.96
N SER A 134 -8.50 10.29 14.09
CA SER A 134 -8.97 11.65 14.41
C SER A 134 -10.50 11.72 14.52
N PRO A 135 -11.06 12.73 15.22
CA PRO A 135 -12.51 12.94 15.28
C PRO A 135 -13.16 13.02 13.89
N SER A 136 -12.59 13.81 12.98
CA SER A 136 -13.09 13.93 11.60
C SER A 136 -12.98 12.61 10.82
N GLY A 137 -11.90 11.85 11.03
CA GLY A 137 -11.74 10.52 10.47
C GLY A 137 -12.81 9.53 10.95
N ARG A 138 -13.21 9.59 12.22
CA ARG A 138 -14.30 8.76 12.77
C ARG A 138 -15.64 9.06 12.13
N VAL A 139 -15.98 10.34 11.97
CA VAL A 139 -17.22 10.77 11.29
C VAL A 139 -17.25 10.28 9.85
N ALA A 140 -16.14 10.44 9.12
CA ALA A 140 -16.05 9.95 7.74
C ALA A 140 -16.13 8.42 7.67
N ALA A 141 -15.44 7.71 8.57
CA ALA A 141 -15.48 6.25 8.61
C ALA A 141 -16.88 5.70 8.95
N ALA A 142 -17.62 6.36 9.86
CA ALA A 142 -18.99 5.98 10.18
C ALA A 142 -19.92 6.11 8.96
N LYS A 143 -19.80 7.19 8.18
CA LYS A 143 -20.56 7.36 6.93
C LYS A 143 -20.22 6.29 5.91
N ILE A 144 -18.94 5.93 5.77
CA ILE A 144 -18.49 4.88 4.85
C ILE A 144 -18.99 3.51 5.32
N ALA A 145 -18.96 3.24 6.63
CA ALA A 145 -19.50 2.00 7.18
C ALA A 145 -21.00 1.86 6.91
N ALA A 146 -21.79 2.90 7.20
CA ALA A 146 -23.22 2.91 6.92
C ALA A 146 -23.53 2.71 5.42
N TYR A 147 -22.75 3.34 4.54
CA TYR A 147 -22.87 3.12 3.10
C TYR A 147 -22.56 1.67 2.71
N ALA A 148 -21.50 1.09 3.24
CA ALA A 148 -21.13 -0.31 2.96
C ALA A 148 -22.24 -1.27 3.41
N GLU A 149 -22.74 -1.10 4.65
CA GLU A 149 -23.78 -1.92 5.25
C GLU A 149 -25.11 -1.81 4.47
N SER A 150 -25.49 -0.59 4.02
CA SER A 150 -26.69 -0.39 3.18
C SER A 150 -26.64 -1.14 1.84
N ARG A 151 -25.46 -1.58 1.42
CA ARG A 151 -25.20 -2.37 0.21
C ARG A 151 -24.89 -3.84 0.52
N GLY A 152 -25.07 -4.30 1.76
CA GLY A 152 -24.80 -5.67 2.18
C GLY A 152 -23.32 -6.01 2.32
N TRP A 153 -22.45 -5.01 2.44
CA TRP A 153 -21.00 -5.24 2.63
C TRP A 153 -20.60 -5.12 4.10
N ILE A 154 -19.64 -5.95 4.51
CA ILE A 154 -18.88 -5.71 5.74
C ILE A 154 -17.97 -4.49 5.48
N PRO A 155 -17.95 -3.45 6.36
CA PRO A 155 -17.18 -2.22 6.11
C PRO A 155 -15.68 -2.44 5.78
N ALA A 156 -15.02 -3.38 6.46
CA ALA A 156 -13.62 -3.71 6.19
C ALA A 156 -13.42 -4.32 4.79
N GLU A 157 -14.31 -5.21 4.37
CA GLU A 157 -14.27 -5.84 3.03
C GLU A 157 -14.50 -4.81 1.94
N PHE A 158 -15.47 -3.90 2.16
CA PHE A 158 -15.70 -2.78 1.26
C PHE A 158 -14.45 -1.91 1.08
N ALA A 159 -13.77 -1.58 2.20
CA ALA A 159 -12.54 -0.78 2.15
C ALA A 159 -11.41 -1.50 1.40
N PHE A 160 -11.25 -2.80 1.57
CA PHE A 160 -10.29 -3.60 0.80
C PHE A 160 -10.64 -3.65 -0.69
N ALA A 161 -11.89 -3.92 -1.03
CA ALA A 161 -12.37 -3.97 -2.41
C ALA A 161 -12.16 -2.62 -3.10
N TRP A 162 -12.44 -1.52 -2.40
CA TRP A 162 -12.23 -0.17 -2.91
C TRP A 162 -10.77 0.07 -3.29
N VAL A 163 -9.80 -0.29 -2.44
CA VAL A 163 -8.36 -0.13 -2.73
C VAL A 163 -7.95 -1.03 -3.90
N LYS A 164 -8.34 -2.30 -3.86
CA LYS A 164 -8.00 -3.30 -4.88
C LYS A 164 -8.43 -2.87 -6.29
N ASP A 165 -9.57 -2.20 -6.40
CA ASP A 165 -10.16 -1.84 -7.69
C ASP A 165 -9.76 -0.44 -8.19
N ARG A 166 -8.85 0.25 -7.47
CA ARG A 166 -8.36 1.56 -7.92
C ARG A 166 -7.44 1.44 -9.14
N PRO A 167 -7.59 2.38 -10.11
CA PRO A 167 -6.63 2.53 -11.19
C PRO A 167 -5.21 2.69 -10.63
N GLY A 168 -4.24 2.01 -11.22
CA GLY A 168 -2.84 2.05 -10.76
C GLY A 168 -2.49 1.04 -9.67
N VAL A 169 -3.43 0.59 -8.84
CA VAL A 169 -3.24 -0.53 -7.89
C VAL A 169 -3.41 -1.87 -8.60
N ARG A 170 -4.42 -1.96 -9.46
CA ARG A 170 -4.67 -3.15 -10.28
C ARG A 170 -3.81 -3.09 -11.53
N ARG A 171 -2.75 -3.87 -11.61
CA ARG A 171 -2.01 -4.06 -12.85
C ARG A 171 -2.91 -4.84 -13.85
N ARG A 172 -3.39 -4.19 -14.89
CA ARG A 172 -3.88 -4.91 -16.06
C ARG A 172 -2.66 -5.54 -16.72
N SER A 173 -2.57 -6.86 -16.72
CA SER A 173 -1.59 -7.54 -17.56
C SER A 173 -1.88 -7.17 -19.02
N PRO A 174 -0.90 -6.69 -19.80
CA PRO A 174 -1.09 -6.46 -21.23
C PRO A 174 -1.21 -7.77 -22.02
N VAL A 175 -1.03 -8.93 -21.37
CA VAL A 175 -1.15 -10.24 -22.01
C VAL A 175 -2.60 -10.71 -21.90
N PRO A 176 -3.30 -11.00 -23.03
CA PRO A 176 -4.60 -11.66 -23.01
C PRO A 176 -4.41 -13.11 -22.54
N GLY A 177 -4.50 -13.34 -21.25
CA GLY A 177 -4.59 -14.68 -20.67
C GLY A 177 -6.02 -15.03 -20.32
N PRO A 178 -6.38 -16.32 -20.17
CA PRO A 178 -7.70 -16.72 -19.73
C PRO A 178 -8.00 -16.03 -18.40
N ARG A 179 -9.23 -15.52 -18.27
CA ARG A 179 -9.70 -14.83 -17.05
C ARG A 179 -9.49 -15.75 -15.86
N SER A 180 -8.50 -15.46 -15.04
CA SER A 180 -8.30 -16.19 -13.81
C SER A 180 -9.47 -15.92 -12.87
N THR A 181 -9.84 -16.90 -12.05
CA THR A 181 -10.91 -16.84 -11.04
C THR A 181 -10.71 -15.75 -9.97
N TRP A 182 -9.56 -15.08 -9.95
CA TRP A 182 -9.24 -13.92 -9.12
C TRP A 182 -9.91 -12.60 -9.56
N ASN A 183 -10.62 -12.60 -10.70
CA ASN A 183 -11.35 -11.44 -11.22
C ASN A 183 -12.79 -11.34 -10.74
N SER A 184 -13.26 -12.25 -9.91
CA SER A 184 -14.59 -12.12 -9.31
C SER A 184 -14.57 -10.98 -8.29
N PRO A 185 -15.49 -9.99 -8.41
CA PRO A 185 -15.69 -9.04 -7.33
C PRO A 185 -16.05 -9.83 -6.08
N CYS A 186 -15.51 -9.43 -4.91
CA CYS A 186 -16.03 -9.94 -3.64
C CYS A 186 -17.53 -9.77 -3.64
N ARG A 187 -18.28 -10.86 -3.68
CA ARG A 187 -19.72 -10.80 -3.58
C ARG A 187 -20.08 -10.46 -2.13
N PRO A 188 -21.10 -9.61 -1.89
CA PRO A 188 -21.66 -9.51 -0.55
C PRO A 188 -22.07 -10.91 -0.12
N SER A 189 -21.78 -11.26 1.13
CA SER A 189 -22.20 -12.53 1.73
C SER A 189 -23.74 -12.54 1.72
N GLY A 190 -24.32 -13.23 0.73
CA GLY A 190 -25.76 -13.45 0.70
C GLY A 190 -26.13 -14.29 1.91
N LYS A 191 -26.88 -13.71 2.84
CA LYS A 191 -27.72 -14.52 3.72
C LYS A 191 -28.83 -15.06 2.84
N ALA A 192 -28.86 -16.40 2.72
CA ALA A 192 -30.06 -17.10 2.32
C ALA A 192 -31.12 -16.93 3.42
#